data_e0ba22739752ad192a4dfe7dd52e17a0
#
_entry.id   e0ba22739752ad192a4dfe7dd52e17a0
#
_cell.length_a   1.000
_cell.length_b   1.000
_cell.length_c   1.000
_cell.angle_alpha   90.00
_cell.angle_beta   90.00
_cell.angle_gamma   90.00
#
_symmetry.space_group_name_H-M   'P 1'
#
loop_
_entity.id
_entity.type
_entity.pdbx_description
1 polymer ?
#
loop_
_entity_poly.entity_id
_entity_poly.type
_entity_poly.pdbx_seq_one_letter_code
_entity_poly.pdbx_strand_id
1 'polypeptide(L)'
;MAQRLNWIKATPASWLDWSPLRGGAAADQLVPALYKKSKQLLPSSLSNEEMIAIKKLDGDRQGFWARLTGQGRTPASPDMRVGMVWANMCLHDTHLPRTMMRQWHRHLDVDGFLMFSCLGPDTLTELRAVYARQGWAPPCHAFTDMHDWGDMLVECGFDAPVMDVERIVLSYATAERLLQDLRQFGRNLNVERSRITRGRHWRGQLVAALEAGLPRTPDGQMTLTFEVIYGHAFKPLPRVKVADSSAVSLADMKQMLGASQPPGSRR
;
A
#
# COMPACT_ATOMS: atom_id res chain seq x y z
N MET A 1 4.61 8.65 -5.21
CA MET A 1 5.25 7.43 -4.63
C MET A 1 6.59 7.12 -5.27
N ALA A 2 6.73 6.92 -6.59
CA ALA A 2 8.03 6.57 -7.21
C ALA A 2 9.17 7.58 -6.94
N GLN A 3 8.90 8.88 -6.94
CA GLN A 3 9.89 9.91 -6.62
C GLN A 3 10.49 9.76 -5.21
N ARG A 4 9.72 9.21 -4.27
CA ARG A 4 10.15 8.97 -2.88
C ARG A 4 11.15 7.83 -2.75
N LEU A 5 11.24 6.94 -3.75
CA LEU A 5 12.27 5.90 -3.82
C LEU A 5 13.68 6.47 -3.92
N ASN A 6 13.84 7.70 -4.44
CA ASN A 6 15.13 8.36 -4.52
C ASN A 6 15.76 8.66 -3.13
N TRP A 7 14.95 8.67 -2.07
CA TRP A 7 15.43 8.87 -0.69
C TRP A 7 15.91 7.58 -0.04
N ILE A 8 15.55 6.42 -0.62
CA ILE A 8 15.93 5.11 -0.12
C ILE A 8 17.21 4.66 -0.83
N LYS A 9 18.30 4.52 -0.08
CA LYS A 9 19.61 4.12 -0.63
C LYS A 9 19.67 2.66 -1.07
N ALA A 10 18.78 1.81 -0.55
CA ALA A 10 18.74 0.39 -0.87
C ALA A 10 18.33 0.17 -2.34
N THR A 11 19.11 -0.65 -3.04
CA THR A 11 18.81 -1.05 -4.43
C THR A 11 18.39 -2.52 -4.41
N PRO A 12 17.09 -2.84 -4.56
CA PRO A 12 16.61 -4.21 -4.50
C PRO A 12 17.05 -5.00 -5.74
N ALA A 13 17.53 -6.23 -5.54
CA ALA A 13 17.81 -7.15 -6.65
C ALA A 13 16.53 -7.66 -7.32
N SER A 14 15.46 -7.74 -6.55
CA SER A 14 14.11 -8.08 -7.02
C SER A 14 13.06 -7.32 -6.21
N TRP A 15 11.90 -7.11 -6.82
CA TRP A 15 10.78 -6.45 -6.15
C TRP A 15 9.46 -7.08 -6.56
N LEU A 16 8.51 -7.08 -5.62
CA LEU A 16 7.17 -7.60 -5.79
C LEU A 16 6.19 -6.44 -6.03
N ASP A 17 5.55 -6.42 -7.19
CA ASP A 17 4.46 -5.51 -7.49
C ASP A 17 3.15 -6.10 -6.99
N TRP A 18 2.72 -5.65 -5.80
CA TRP A 18 1.58 -6.22 -5.11
C TRP A 18 0.23 -5.95 -5.80
N SER A 19 0.10 -4.81 -6.47
CA SER A 19 -1.16 -4.36 -7.07
C SER A 19 -0.97 -3.81 -8.48
N PRO A 20 -0.50 -4.63 -9.43
CA PRO A 20 -0.03 -4.18 -10.73
C PRO A 20 -1.11 -3.54 -11.62
N LEU A 21 -2.40 -3.84 -11.37
CA LEU A 21 -3.51 -3.27 -12.12
C LEU A 21 -4.03 -1.94 -11.54
N ARG A 22 -3.66 -1.60 -10.29
CA ARG A 22 -4.15 -0.41 -9.58
C ARG A 22 -3.19 0.78 -9.65
N GLY A 23 -1.91 0.52 -9.80
CA GLY A 23 -0.85 1.53 -9.77
C GLY A 23 -0.80 2.48 -10.96
N GLY A 24 -1.58 2.21 -11.99
CA GLY A 24 -1.59 2.98 -13.24
C GLY A 24 -0.35 2.77 -14.11
N ALA A 25 -0.46 3.14 -15.38
CA ALA A 25 0.58 2.92 -16.39
C ALA A 25 1.92 3.59 -16.07
N ALA A 26 1.90 4.74 -15.40
CA ALA A 26 3.11 5.48 -15.06
C ALA A 26 3.94 4.78 -13.98
N ALA A 27 3.30 4.17 -12.98
CA ALA A 27 4.00 3.45 -11.91
C ALA A 27 4.76 2.24 -12.45
N ASP A 28 4.18 1.53 -13.41
CA ASP A 28 4.80 0.38 -14.07
C ASP A 28 6.05 0.72 -14.89
N GLN A 29 6.24 1.98 -15.26
CA GLN A 29 7.42 2.44 -16.02
C GLN A 29 8.47 3.06 -15.12
N LEU A 30 8.07 3.77 -14.07
CA LEU A 30 8.97 4.54 -13.21
C LEU A 30 9.85 3.65 -12.32
N VAL A 31 9.29 2.58 -11.73
CA VAL A 31 10.06 1.68 -10.86
C VAL A 31 11.09 0.88 -11.65
N PRO A 32 10.75 0.23 -12.80
CA PRO A 32 11.75 -0.42 -13.65
C PRO A 32 12.79 0.55 -14.21
N ALA A 33 12.43 1.79 -14.52
CA ALA A 33 13.38 2.79 -15.00
C ALA A 33 14.41 3.16 -13.92
N LEU A 34 13.98 3.22 -12.66
CA LEU A 34 14.86 3.49 -11.52
C LEU A 34 15.74 2.29 -11.19
N TYR A 35 15.19 1.08 -11.20
CA TYR A 35 15.88 -0.17 -10.86
C TYR A 35 16.08 -1.08 -12.07
N LYS A 36 16.82 -0.62 -13.08
CA LYS A 36 17.00 -1.29 -14.38
C LYS A 36 17.50 -2.73 -14.33
N LYS A 37 18.24 -3.10 -13.28
CA LYS A 37 18.79 -4.45 -13.08
C LYS A 37 17.94 -5.32 -12.12
N SER A 38 16.86 -4.76 -11.57
CA SER A 38 16.02 -5.43 -10.61
C SER A 38 14.93 -6.24 -11.30
N LYS A 39 14.69 -7.44 -10.82
CA LYS A 39 13.64 -8.32 -11.35
C LYS A 39 12.28 -7.96 -10.77
N GLN A 40 11.31 -7.62 -11.61
CA GLN A 40 9.92 -7.42 -11.22
C GLN A 40 9.18 -8.75 -11.13
N LEU A 41 8.49 -8.97 -10.02
CA LEU A 41 7.69 -10.15 -9.74
C LEU A 41 6.24 -9.74 -9.46
N LEU A 42 5.32 -10.68 -9.67
CA LEU A 42 3.89 -10.52 -9.40
C LEU A 42 3.46 -11.43 -8.24
N PRO A 43 2.41 -11.09 -7.47
CA PRO A 43 1.87 -11.97 -6.45
C PRO A 43 1.39 -13.29 -7.06
N SER A 44 1.64 -14.40 -6.37
CA SER A 44 1.10 -15.72 -6.76
C SER A 44 -0.42 -15.84 -6.59
N SER A 45 -1.03 -14.92 -5.85
CA SER A 45 -2.47 -14.87 -5.56
C SER A 45 -3.32 -14.23 -6.65
N LEU A 46 -2.71 -13.74 -7.73
CA LEU A 46 -3.46 -13.14 -8.85
C LEU A 46 -4.33 -14.19 -9.54
N SER A 47 -5.56 -13.79 -9.83
CA SER A 47 -6.48 -14.60 -10.62
C SER A 47 -6.02 -14.74 -12.08
N ASN A 48 -6.53 -15.74 -12.78
CA ASN A 48 -6.25 -15.90 -14.21
C ASN A 48 -6.69 -14.68 -15.04
N GLU A 49 -7.81 -14.04 -14.67
CA GLU A 49 -8.31 -12.83 -15.35
C GLU A 49 -7.34 -11.65 -15.16
N GLU A 50 -6.84 -11.44 -13.95
CA GLU A 50 -5.84 -10.41 -13.66
C GLU A 50 -4.53 -10.68 -14.42
N MET A 51 -4.08 -11.93 -14.46
CA MET A 51 -2.90 -12.32 -15.25
C MET A 51 -3.06 -12.07 -16.74
N ILE A 52 -4.25 -12.31 -17.30
CA ILE A 52 -4.56 -12.01 -18.71
C ILE A 52 -4.54 -10.51 -18.94
N ALA A 53 -5.14 -9.72 -18.03
CA ALA A 53 -5.14 -8.27 -18.11
C ALA A 53 -3.71 -7.69 -18.06
N ILE A 54 -2.87 -8.20 -17.16
CA ILE A 54 -1.46 -7.80 -17.06
C ILE A 54 -0.70 -8.15 -18.34
N LYS A 55 -0.85 -9.36 -18.87
CA LYS A 55 -0.20 -9.77 -20.13
C LYS A 55 -0.64 -8.89 -21.32
N LYS A 56 -1.90 -8.49 -21.36
CA LYS A 56 -2.40 -7.56 -22.38
C LYS A 56 -1.74 -6.20 -22.24
N LEU A 57 -1.67 -5.63 -21.04
CA LEU A 57 -0.99 -4.37 -20.77
C LEU A 57 0.50 -4.43 -21.11
N ASP A 58 1.17 -5.53 -20.79
CA ASP A 58 2.57 -5.76 -21.14
C ASP A 58 2.74 -5.89 -22.67
N GLY A 59 1.81 -6.57 -23.33
CA GLY A 59 1.80 -6.75 -24.78
C GLY A 59 1.66 -5.44 -25.57
N ASP A 60 0.87 -4.52 -25.05
CA ASP A 60 0.65 -3.20 -25.65
C ASP A 60 1.86 -2.25 -25.43
N ARG A 61 2.69 -2.53 -24.43
CA ARG A 61 3.84 -1.69 -24.03
C ARG A 61 5.20 -2.20 -24.51
N GLN A 62 5.34 -3.52 -24.65
CA GLN A 62 6.60 -4.14 -25.06
C GLN A 62 6.69 -4.22 -26.57
N GLY A 63 7.78 -3.68 -27.14
CA GLY A 63 8.10 -3.88 -28.55
C GLY A 63 8.30 -5.36 -28.87
N PHE A 64 8.27 -5.69 -30.17
CA PHE A 64 8.40 -7.04 -30.73
C PHE A 64 9.55 -7.89 -30.11
N TRP A 65 10.69 -7.29 -29.82
CA TRP A 65 11.87 -7.97 -29.27
C TRP A 65 11.69 -8.42 -27.81
N ALA A 66 11.00 -7.66 -26.98
CA ALA A 66 10.73 -8.04 -25.59
C ALA A 66 9.73 -9.22 -25.51
N ARG A 67 8.83 -9.34 -26.47
CA ARG A 67 7.93 -10.50 -26.62
C ARG A 67 8.70 -11.78 -26.97
N LEU A 68 9.75 -11.67 -27.80
CA LEU A 68 10.57 -12.81 -28.23
C LEU A 68 11.50 -13.31 -27.11
N THR A 69 12.00 -12.42 -26.27
CA THR A 69 12.97 -12.76 -25.20
C THR A 69 12.34 -13.25 -23.91
N GLY A 70 10.98 -13.31 -23.83
CA GLY A 70 10.28 -13.83 -22.66
C GLY A 70 10.47 -12.99 -21.37
N GLN A 71 10.85 -11.73 -21.50
CA GLN A 71 11.05 -10.80 -20.37
C GLN A 71 9.70 -10.31 -19.79
N GLY A 72 8.75 -11.23 -19.62
CA GLY A 72 7.48 -10.95 -18.96
C GLY A 72 7.62 -10.96 -17.44
N ARG A 73 6.74 -10.21 -16.76
CA ARG A 73 6.58 -10.28 -15.30
C ARG A 73 6.21 -11.70 -14.89
N THR A 74 6.95 -12.30 -13.98
CA THR A 74 6.73 -13.68 -13.53
C THR A 74 6.08 -13.71 -12.14
N PRO A 75 5.12 -14.63 -11.90
CA PRO A 75 4.60 -14.83 -10.55
C PRO A 75 5.72 -15.23 -9.58
N ALA A 76 5.70 -14.65 -8.39
CA ALA A 76 6.58 -15.06 -7.31
C ALA A 76 6.11 -16.41 -6.73
N SER A 77 7.05 -17.28 -6.36
CA SER A 77 6.70 -18.42 -5.52
C SER A 77 6.22 -17.93 -4.14
N PRO A 78 5.31 -18.64 -3.45
CA PRO A 78 4.84 -18.25 -2.11
C PRO A 78 5.97 -18.04 -1.09
N ASP A 79 7.08 -18.78 -1.23
CA ASP A 79 8.24 -18.69 -0.34
C ASP A 79 9.32 -17.74 -0.84
N MET A 80 9.11 -17.13 -2.01
CA MET A 80 10.08 -16.20 -2.59
C MET A 80 10.15 -14.92 -1.76
N ARG A 81 11.39 -14.47 -1.52
CA ARG A 81 11.68 -13.21 -0.86
C ARG A 81 12.24 -12.21 -1.86
N VAL A 82 12.03 -10.94 -1.56
CA VAL A 82 12.38 -9.81 -2.41
C VAL A 82 12.97 -8.67 -1.58
N GLY A 83 13.81 -7.86 -2.19
CA GLY A 83 14.36 -6.67 -1.54
C GLY A 83 13.35 -5.53 -1.36
N MET A 84 12.25 -5.51 -2.16
CA MET A 84 11.21 -4.49 -2.03
C MET A 84 9.83 -5.07 -2.34
N VAL A 85 8.83 -4.69 -1.53
CA VAL A 85 7.41 -4.83 -1.87
C VAL A 85 6.87 -3.45 -2.24
N TRP A 86 6.28 -3.37 -3.42
CA TRP A 86 5.62 -2.18 -3.96
C TRP A 86 4.11 -2.39 -3.97
N ALA A 87 3.39 -1.65 -3.12
CA ALA A 87 1.96 -1.82 -2.90
C ALA A 87 1.21 -0.49 -3.13
N ASN A 88 0.96 -0.14 -4.39
CA ASN A 88 0.37 1.13 -4.75
C ASN A 88 -1.16 1.08 -4.72
N MET A 89 -1.79 2.00 -3.99
CA MET A 89 -3.25 2.24 -3.94
C MET A 89 -4.10 1.00 -3.63
N CYS A 90 -3.68 0.15 -2.67
CA CYS A 90 -4.42 -1.08 -2.36
C CYS A 90 -4.83 -1.24 -0.89
N LEU A 91 -4.12 -0.59 0.06
CA LEU A 91 -4.35 -0.81 1.48
C LEU A 91 -5.72 -0.32 1.97
N HIS A 92 -6.25 0.75 1.40
CA HIS A 92 -7.56 1.31 1.77
C HIS A 92 -8.76 0.47 1.31
N ASP A 93 -8.54 -0.50 0.41
CA ASP A 93 -9.61 -1.37 -0.13
C ASP A 93 -9.74 -2.70 0.61
N THR A 94 -8.88 -2.97 1.58
CA THR A 94 -8.92 -4.21 2.33
C THR A 94 -9.58 -4.06 3.69
N HIS A 95 -10.39 -5.03 4.08
CA HIS A 95 -10.93 -5.15 5.43
C HIS A 95 -10.02 -5.97 6.38
N LEU A 96 -8.90 -6.49 5.87
CA LEU A 96 -7.91 -7.26 6.62
C LEU A 96 -6.49 -6.68 6.45
N PRO A 97 -6.27 -5.40 6.83
CA PRO A 97 -5.00 -4.71 6.57
C PRO A 97 -3.81 -5.38 7.25
N ARG A 98 -3.96 -5.82 8.51
CA ARG A 98 -2.89 -6.53 9.22
C ARG A 98 -2.50 -7.85 8.54
N THR A 99 -3.45 -8.56 7.96
CA THR A 99 -3.17 -9.79 7.20
C THR A 99 -2.36 -9.48 5.95
N MET A 100 -2.73 -8.43 5.22
CA MET A 100 -2.01 -7.97 4.04
C MET A 100 -0.59 -7.52 4.41
N MET A 101 -0.41 -6.72 5.45
CA MET A 101 0.90 -6.26 5.93
C MET A 101 1.80 -7.43 6.35
N ARG A 102 1.26 -8.45 7.05
CA ARG A 102 2.02 -9.67 7.38
C ARG A 102 2.41 -10.47 6.15
N GLN A 103 1.61 -10.46 5.07
CA GLN A 103 2.00 -11.06 3.80
C GLN A 103 3.16 -10.29 3.17
N TRP A 104 3.10 -8.97 3.13
CA TRP A 104 4.21 -8.14 2.64
C TRP A 104 5.49 -8.41 3.43
N HIS A 105 5.39 -8.43 4.76
CA HIS A 105 6.53 -8.73 5.63
C HIS A 105 7.13 -10.11 5.36
N ARG A 106 6.32 -11.14 5.08
CA ARG A 106 6.80 -12.48 4.73
C ARG A 106 7.57 -12.50 3.41
N HIS A 107 7.12 -11.73 2.43
CA HIS A 107 7.80 -11.66 1.12
C HIS A 107 9.07 -10.81 1.13
N LEU A 108 9.33 -10.01 2.14
CA LEU A 108 10.55 -9.23 2.22
C LEU A 108 11.73 -10.07 2.72
N ASP A 109 12.91 -9.84 2.13
CA ASP A 109 14.19 -10.20 2.73
C ASP A 109 14.41 -9.40 4.01
N VAL A 110 15.36 -9.86 4.84
CA VAL A 110 15.91 -9.04 5.92
C VAL A 110 16.57 -7.80 5.30
N ASP A 111 16.40 -6.64 5.93
CA ASP A 111 16.79 -5.33 5.42
C ASP A 111 16.10 -4.90 4.11
N GLY A 112 15.17 -5.72 3.62
CA GLY A 112 14.24 -5.33 2.55
C GLY A 112 13.22 -4.31 3.05
N PHE A 113 12.58 -3.60 2.13
CA PHE A 113 11.64 -2.54 2.48
C PHE A 113 10.31 -2.63 1.75
N LEU A 114 9.29 -2.17 2.45
CA LEU A 114 7.96 -1.93 1.91
C LEU A 114 7.87 -0.48 1.42
N MET A 115 7.24 -0.28 0.28
CA MET A 115 6.77 1.02 -0.18
C MET A 115 5.30 0.90 -0.57
N PHE A 116 4.43 1.69 0.04
CA PHE A 116 3.00 1.63 -0.25
C PHE A 116 2.36 3.01 -0.36
N SER A 117 1.15 3.04 -0.93
CA SER A 117 0.27 4.19 -0.86
C SER A 117 -1.18 3.75 -0.69
N CYS A 118 -1.97 4.64 -0.09
CA CYS A 118 -3.40 4.45 0.09
C CYS A 118 -4.11 5.80 0.21
N LEU A 119 -5.45 5.77 0.27
CA LEU A 119 -6.24 6.96 0.54
C LEU A 119 -6.33 7.20 2.06
N GLY A 120 -6.31 8.47 2.44
CA GLY A 120 -6.43 8.94 3.81
C GLY A 120 -7.79 9.57 4.12
N PRO A 121 -8.01 9.94 5.41
CA PRO A 121 -9.32 10.35 5.94
C PRO A 121 -9.91 11.61 5.32
N ASP A 122 -9.10 12.52 4.80
CA ASP A 122 -9.59 13.74 4.13
C ASP A 122 -10.03 13.51 2.67
N THR A 123 -9.95 12.27 2.17
CA THR A 123 -10.42 11.93 0.82
C THR A 123 -11.92 12.13 0.70
N LEU A 124 -12.35 12.84 -0.38
CA LEU A 124 -13.75 13.08 -0.74
C LEU A 124 -14.58 13.78 0.37
N THR A 125 -13.96 14.62 1.19
CA THR A 125 -14.66 15.37 2.26
C THR A 125 -15.82 16.18 1.71
N GLU A 126 -15.64 16.82 0.54
CA GLU A 126 -16.66 17.64 -0.12
C GLU A 126 -17.84 16.77 -0.59
N LEU A 127 -17.56 15.61 -1.17
CA LEU A 127 -18.60 14.66 -1.61
C LEU A 127 -19.39 14.13 -0.40
N ARG A 128 -18.68 13.77 0.68
CA ARG A 128 -19.32 13.34 1.93
C ARG A 128 -20.25 14.41 2.50
N ALA A 129 -19.83 15.69 2.45
CA ALA A 129 -20.64 16.81 2.89
C ALA A 129 -21.89 17.02 2.01
N VAL A 130 -21.80 16.83 0.69
CA VAL A 130 -22.97 16.86 -0.21
C VAL A 130 -23.97 15.77 0.15
N TYR A 131 -23.50 14.52 0.34
CA TYR A 131 -24.36 13.39 0.69
C TYR A 131 -25.02 13.59 2.05
N ALA A 132 -24.30 14.07 3.06
CA ALA A 132 -24.82 14.35 4.39
C ALA A 132 -25.94 15.43 4.35
N ARG A 133 -25.73 16.53 3.60
CA ARG A 133 -26.77 17.57 3.43
C ARG A 133 -28.06 17.07 2.79
N GLN A 134 -27.96 16.06 1.93
CA GLN A 134 -29.10 15.45 1.28
C GLN A 134 -29.74 14.31 2.11
N GLY A 135 -29.18 13.96 3.26
CA GLY A 135 -29.64 12.82 4.06
C GLY A 135 -29.41 11.47 3.37
N TRP A 136 -28.45 11.38 2.45
CA TRP A 136 -28.13 10.14 1.73
C TRP A 136 -27.15 9.29 2.51
N ALA A 137 -27.20 7.97 2.28
CA ALA A 137 -26.24 7.04 2.81
C ALA A 137 -24.81 7.39 2.35
N PRO A 138 -23.77 7.13 3.16
CA PRO A 138 -22.39 7.54 2.87
C PRO A 138 -21.90 7.14 1.48
N PRO A 139 -21.20 8.03 0.74
CA PRO A 139 -20.70 7.75 -0.61
C PRO A 139 -19.47 6.83 -0.64
N CYS A 140 -18.71 6.76 0.46
CA CYS A 140 -17.53 5.94 0.64
C CYS A 140 -17.43 5.45 2.10
N HIS A 141 -16.54 4.50 2.37
CA HIS A 141 -16.19 4.11 3.74
C HIS A 141 -15.26 5.16 4.38
N ALA A 142 -15.06 5.06 5.69
CA ALA A 142 -14.06 5.85 6.40
C ALA A 142 -12.66 5.31 6.04
N PHE A 143 -11.74 6.21 5.70
CA PHE A 143 -10.35 5.87 5.47
C PHE A 143 -9.56 5.98 6.77
N THR A 144 -8.56 5.13 6.91
CA THR A 144 -7.70 5.06 8.10
C THR A 144 -6.63 6.15 8.05
N ASP A 145 -6.30 6.70 9.21
CA ASP A 145 -5.26 7.73 9.37
C ASP A 145 -3.85 7.15 9.21
N MET A 146 -2.88 8.03 8.89
CA MET A 146 -1.49 7.63 8.68
C MET A 146 -0.83 7.09 9.96
N HIS A 147 -1.19 7.59 11.14
CA HIS A 147 -0.63 7.13 12.41
C HIS A 147 -1.09 5.70 12.72
N ASP A 148 -2.37 5.41 12.51
CA ASP A 148 -2.92 4.06 12.66
C ASP A 148 -2.24 3.06 11.70
N TRP A 149 -1.95 3.49 10.46
CA TRP A 149 -1.19 2.67 9.53
C TRP A 149 0.24 2.42 10.01
N GLY A 150 0.91 3.43 10.55
CA GLY A 150 2.23 3.32 11.14
C GLY A 150 2.28 2.32 12.30
N ASP A 151 1.32 2.41 13.22
CA ASP A 151 1.20 1.51 14.37
C ASP A 151 0.94 0.07 13.91
N MET A 152 0.04 -0.13 12.94
CA MET A 152 -0.21 -1.46 12.37
C MET A 152 1.02 -2.07 11.70
N LEU A 153 1.87 -1.27 11.06
CA LEU A 153 3.13 -1.74 10.49
C LEU A 153 4.08 -2.25 11.59
N VAL A 154 4.25 -1.50 12.67
CA VAL A 154 5.07 -1.91 13.82
C VAL A 154 4.54 -3.21 14.44
N GLU A 155 3.22 -3.31 14.67
CA GLU A 155 2.56 -4.52 15.15
C GLU A 155 2.77 -5.74 14.23
N CYS A 156 2.89 -5.50 12.91
CA CYS A 156 3.15 -6.53 11.91
C CYS A 156 4.64 -6.90 11.76
N GLY A 157 5.54 -6.28 12.55
CA GLY A 157 6.95 -6.61 12.60
C GLY A 157 7.85 -5.75 11.73
N PHE A 158 7.34 -4.68 11.14
CA PHE A 158 8.16 -3.70 10.43
C PHE A 158 8.86 -2.76 11.41
N ASP A 159 9.98 -2.20 10.97
CA ASP A 159 10.77 -1.22 11.73
C ASP A 159 10.84 0.11 10.96
N ALA A 160 11.02 1.19 11.73
CA ALA A 160 11.21 2.55 11.24
C ALA A 160 10.17 2.98 10.17
N PRO A 161 8.84 2.86 10.41
CA PRO A 161 7.86 3.32 9.46
C PRO A 161 7.95 4.84 9.29
N VAL A 162 8.05 5.29 8.06
CA VAL A 162 7.99 6.72 7.71
C VAL A 162 6.75 6.95 6.86
N MET A 163 5.92 7.89 7.30
CA MET A 163 4.66 8.21 6.66
C MET A 163 4.68 9.65 6.15
N ASP A 164 4.06 9.87 5.01
CA ASP A 164 3.93 11.18 4.38
C ASP A 164 2.54 11.31 3.73
N VAL A 165 2.00 12.51 3.71
CA VAL A 165 0.65 12.80 3.22
C VAL A 165 0.71 13.89 2.15
N GLU A 166 -0.02 13.66 1.07
CA GLU A 166 -0.18 14.63 0.00
C GLU A 166 -1.67 14.83 -0.30
N ARG A 167 -2.10 16.08 -0.37
CA ARG A 167 -3.45 16.44 -0.79
C ARG A 167 -3.45 16.78 -2.27
N ILE A 168 -4.25 16.06 -3.03
CA ILE A 168 -4.43 16.26 -4.46
C ILE A 168 -5.86 16.75 -4.69
N VAL A 169 -5.98 17.95 -5.26
CA VAL A 169 -7.29 18.52 -5.63
C VAL A 169 -7.50 18.31 -7.12
N LEU A 170 -8.53 17.54 -7.47
CA LEU A 170 -8.95 17.33 -8.85
C LEU A 170 -10.11 18.28 -9.18
N SER A 171 -10.05 18.89 -10.36
CA SER A 171 -11.09 19.78 -10.86
C SER A 171 -11.86 19.15 -12.02
N TYR A 172 -13.17 19.43 -12.08
CA TYR A 172 -14.08 18.83 -13.02
C TYR A 172 -15.00 19.89 -13.63
N ALA A 173 -15.04 19.94 -14.95
CA ALA A 173 -15.92 20.85 -15.66
C ALA A 173 -17.40 20.47 -15.54
N THR A 174 -17.71 19.15 -15.44
CA THR A 174 -19.08 18.63 -15.35
C THR A 174 -19.21 17.55 -14.29
N ALA A 175 -20.39 17.42 -13.69
CA ALA A 175 -20.70 16.36 -12.73
C ALA A 175 -20.64 14.96 -13.36
N GLU A 176 -20.96 14.83 -14.64
CA GLU A 176 -20.87 13.57 -15.39
C GLU A 176 -19.45 13.06 -15.46
N ARG A 177 -18.49 13.94 -15.77
CA ARG A 177 -17.07 13.57 -15.82
C ARG A 177 -16.56 13.18 -14.45
N LEU A 178 -16.90 13.93 -13.42
CA LEU A 178 -16.61 13.62 -12.03
C LEU A 178 -17.13 12.22 -11.65
N LEU A 179 -18.41 11.93 -11.94
CA LEU A 179 -19.01 10.62 -11.64
C LEU A 179 -18.40 9.49 -12.47
N GLN A 180 -17.94 9.75 -13.68
CA GLN A 180 -17.24 8.78 -14.51
C GLN A 180 -15.90 8.40 -13.90
N ASP A 181 -15.12 9.36 -13.44
CA ASP A 181 -13.82 9.13 -12.81
C ASP A 181 -13.98 8.42 -11.46
N LEU A 182 -14.95 8.85 -10.62
CA LEU A 182 -15.23 8.16 -9.35
C LEU A 182 -15.55 6.67 -9.51
N ARG A 183 -16.19 6.27 -10.61
CA ARG A 183 -16.45 4.84 -10.90
C ARG A 183 -15.18 4.04 -11.16
N GLN A 184 -14.12 4.68 -11.61
CA GLN A 184 -12.84 4.01 -11.87
C GLN A 184 -12.06 3.75 -10.57
N PHE A 185 -12.33 4.51 -9.52
CA PHE A 185 -11.71 4.29 -8.19
C PHE A 185 -12.25 3.07 -7.44
N GLY A 186 -13.30 2.42 -7.93
CA GLY A 186 -13.84 1.20 -7.33
C GLY A 186 -15.28 1.36 -6.83
N ARG A 187 -15.65 0.51 -5.87
CA ARG A 187 -17.00 0.47 -5.29
C ARG A 187 -16.99 1.01 -3.88
N ASN A 188 -18.13 1.58 -3.46
CA ASN A 188 -18.35 1.96 -2.09
C ASN A 188 -18.40 0.73 -1.17
N LEU A 189 -17.40 0.59 -0.29
CA LEU A 189 -17.27 -0.50 0.67
C LEU A 189 -17.94 -0.21 2.03
N ASN A 190 -18.57 0.96 2.19
CA ASN A 190 -19.25 1.31 3.44
C ASN A 190 -20.38 0.31 3.74
N VAL A 191 -20.46 -0.17 4.98
CA VAL A 191 -21.48 -1.11 5.41
C VAL A 191 -22.88 -0.49 5.42
N GLU A 192 -22.95 0.84 5.62
CA GLU A 192 -24.18 1.64 5.61
C GLU A 192 -24.57 2.16 4.22
N ARG A 193 -23.84 1.77 3.18
CA ARG A 193 -24.16 2.19 1.82
C ARG A 193 -25.58 1.81 1.43
N SER A 194 -26.20 2.62 0.58
CA SER A 194 -27.52 2.28 0.04
C SER A 194 -27.49 0.93 -0.69
N ARG A 195 -28.41 0.05 -0.31
CA ARG A 195 -28.62 -1.27 -0.94
C ARG A 195 -29.64 -1.23 -2.08
N ILE A 196 -30.29 -0.07 -2.30
CA ILE A 196 -31.35 0.11 -3.29
C ILE A 196 -30.70 0.40 -4.64
N THR A 197 -31.19 -0.23 -5.70
CA THR A 197 -30.80 0.09 -7.08
C THR A 197 -31.35 1.48 -7.42
N ARG A 198 -30.45 2.40 -7.77
CA ARG A 198 -30.76 3.80 -8.03
C ARG A 198 -30.96 4.03 -9.52
N GLY A 199 -32.15 4.50 -9.90
CA GLY A 199 -32.55 4.74 -11.30
C GLY A 199 -32.12 6.12 -11.84
N ARG A 200 -32.60 6.46 -13.03
CA ARG A 200 -32.29 7.72 -13.74
C ARG A 200 -32.68 8.98 -12.93
N HIS A 201 -33.80 8.93 -12.23
CA HIS A 201 -34.26 10.07 -11.41
C HIS A 201 -33.24 10.39 -10.30
N TRP A 202 -32.77 9.37 -9.58
CA TRP A 202 -31.75 9.57 -8.56
C TRP A 202 -30.44 10.12 -9.14
N ARG A 203 -30.04 9.68 -10.35
CA ARG A 203 -28.85 10.22 -11.00
C ARG A 203 -29.00 11.72 -11.28
N GLY A 204 -30.18 12.16 -11.73
CA GLY A 204 -30.47 13.59 -11.93
C GLY A 204 -30.36 14.39 -10.63
N GLN A 205 -30.93 13.87 -9.53
CA GLN A 205 -30.80 14.47 -8.20
C GLN A 205 -29.33 14.56 -7.73
N LEU A 206 -28.55 13.50 -7.96
CA LEU A 206 -27.13 13.50 -7.60
C LEU A 206 -26.36 14.57 -8.39
N VAL A 207 -26.54 14.64 -9.70
CA VAL A 207 -25.88 15.65 -10.53
C VAL A 207 -26.22 17.06 -10.03
N ALA A 208 -27.50 17.37 -9.83
CA ALA A 208 -27.93 18.66 -9.32
C ALA A 208 -27.35 18.99 -7.93
N ALA A 209 -27.28 17.99 -7.03
CA ALA A 209 -26.72 18.18 -5.70
C ALA A 209 -25.20 18.42 -5.74
N LEU A 210 -24.48 17.77 -6.65
CA LEU A 210 -23.04 17.98 -6.84
C LEU A 210 -22.78 19.38 -7.41
N GLU A 211 -23.51 19.80 -8.42
CA GLU A 211 -23.38 21.11 -9.06
C GLU A 211 -23.68 22.26 -8.09
N ALA A 212 -24.67 22.08 -7.22
CA ALA A 212 -25.04 23.06 -6.21
C ALA A 212 -24.15 23.05 -4.96
N GLY A 213 -23.54 21.92 -4.65
CA GLY A 213 -22.95 21.68 -3.34
C GLY A 213 -21.43 21.52 -3.29
N LEU A 214 -20.76 21.26 -4.41
CA LEU A 214 -19.31 21.16 -4.44
C LEU A 214 -18.63 22.53 -4.50
N PRO A 215 -17.47 22.70 -3.86
CA PRO A 215 -16.66 23.89 -4.03
C PRO A 215 -16.15 24.00 -5.47
N ARG A 216 -15.87 25.23 -5.88
CA ARG A 216 -15.43 25.54 -7.25
C ARG A 216 -14.11 26.29 -7.27
N THR A 217 -13.34 26.06 -8.31
CA THR A 217 -12.18 26.90 -8.66
C THR A 217 -12.64 28.29 -9.11
N PRO A 218 -11.71 29.28 -9.19
CA PRO A 218 -12.04 30.58 -9.80
C PRO A 218 -12.62 30.49 -11.21
N ASP A 219 -12.22 29.45 -11.98
CA ASP A 219 -12.73 29.18 -13.34
C ASP A 219 -14.06 28.41 -13.34
N GLY A 220 -14.71 28.24 -12.19
CA GLY A 220 -16.03 27.63 -12.04
C GLY A 220 -16.05 26.10 -12.05
N GLN A 221 -14.91 25.41 -12.10
CA GLN A 221 -14.85 23.95 -12.08
C GLN A 221 -15.11 23.41 -10.66
N MET A 222 -15.89 22.33 -10.55
CA MET A 222 -16.10 21.62 -9.29
C MET A 222 -14.81 20.94 -8.83
N THR A 223 -14.56 20.89 -7.52
CA THR A 223 -13.36 20.29 -6.96
C THR A 223 -13.67 19.15 -6.01
N LEU A 224 -12.79 18.14 -6.00
CA LEU A 224 -12.74 17.06 -5.02
C LEU A 224 -11.30 16.90 -4.51
N THR A 225 -11.18 16.74 -3.22
CA THR A 225 -9.90 16.49 -2.55
C THR A 225 -9.68 14.98 -2.36
N PHE A 226 -8.47 14.55 -2.69
CA PHE A 226 -7.95 13.21 -2.41
C PHE A 226 -6.72 13.35 -1.52
N GLU A 227 -6.78 12.75 -0.36
CA GLU A 227 -5.63 12.62 0.51
C GLU A 227 -4.94 11.30 0.20
N VAL A 228 -3.68 11.37 -0.18
CA VAL A 228 -2.87 10.19 -0.48
C VAL A 228 -1.80 10.05 0.58
N ILE A 229 -1.86 8.94 1.30
CA ILE A 229 -0.85 8.54 2.28
C ILE A 229 0.19 7.70 1.56
N TYR A 230 1.44 8.02 1.77
CA TYR A 230 2.60 7.25 1.35
C TYR A 230 3.33 6.74 2.57
N GLY A 231 3.74 5.49 2.55
CA GLY A 231 4.50 4.92 3.64
C GLY A 231 5.62 4.02 3.14
N HIS A 232 6.72 4.01 3.88
CA HIS A 232 7.74 2.98 3.77
C HIS A 232 8.17 2.48 5.13
N ALA A 233 8.60 1.23 5.19
CA ALA A 233 9.11 0.60 6.40
C ALA A 233 10.05 -0.55 6.03
N PHE A 234 10.96 -0.89 6.94
CA PHE A 234 11.95 -1.92 6.71
C PHE A 234 11.56 -3.21 7.44
N LYS A 235 12.05 -4.35 6.92
CA LYS A 235 12.01 -5.60 7.64
C LYS A 235 13.30 -5.74 8.43
N PRO A 236 13.24 -5.66 9.79
CA PRO A 236 14.42 -5.77 10.62
C PRO A 236 14.96 -7.21 10.66
N LEU A 237 16.19 -7.34 11.12
CA LEU A 237 16.73 -8.63 11.57
C LEU A 237 15.82 -9.23 12.66
N PRO A 238 15.60 -10.55 12.67
CA PRO A 238 14.87 -11.19 13.74
C PRO A 238 15.51 -10.84 15.10
N ARG A 239 14.75 -10.17 15.96
CA ARG A 239 15.21 -9.91 17.33
C ARG A 239 15.22 -11.22 18.07
N VAL A 240 16.37 -11.58 18.66
CA VAL A 240 16.44 -12.67 19.60
C VAL A 240 15.55 -12.28 20.79
N LYS A 241 14.55 -13.11 21.10
CA LYS A 241 13.77 -12.91 22.34
C LYS A 241 14.75 -13.03 23.49
N VAL A 242 15.12 -11.91 24.09
CA VAL A 242 15.75 -11.92 25.42
C VAL A 242 14.68 -12.47 26.36
N ALA A 243 14.96 -13.57 27.03
CA ALA A 243 14.04 -14.10 28.03
C ALA A 243 13.79 -13.03 29.10
N ASP A 244 12.52 -12.85 29.48
CA ASP A 244 12.06 -11.82 30.44
C ASP A 244 12.73 -11.92 31.81
N SER A 245 13.44 -13.00 32.11
CA SER A 245 14.36 -13.13 33.23
C SER A 245 15.49 -14.15 32.92
N SER A 246 16.73 -13.74 32.97
CA SER A 246 17.85 -14.61 33.10
C SER A 246 18.00 -14.95 34.59
N ALA A 247 17.19 -15.86 35.12
CA ALA A 247 17.43 -16.44 36.42
C ALA A 247 18.63 -17.36 36.30
N VAL A 248 19.83 -16.85 36.60
CA VAL A 248 21.01 -17.70 36.79
C VAL A 248 20.83 -18.36 38.15
N SER A 249 20.75 -19.69 38.17
CA SER A 249 20.60 -20.40 39.43
C SER A 249 21.85 -20.16 40.33
N LEU A 250 21.65 -20.12 41.65
CA LEU A 250 22.78 -20.00 42.58
C LEU A 250 23.83 -21.12 42.39
N ALA A 251 23.44 -22.27 41.88
CA ALA A 251 24.29 -23.37 41.52
C ALA A 251 25.20 -23.05 40.31
N ASP A 252 24.61 -22.48 39.25
CA ASP A 252 25.37 -22.09 38.05
C ASP A 252 26.30 -20.92 38.32
N MET A 253 25.90 -19.98 39.19
CA MET A 253 26.76 -18.88 39.63
C MET A 253 27.94 -19.37 40.43
N LYS A 254 27.76 -20.34 41.35
CA LYS A 254 28.85 -20.98 42.11
C LYS A 254 29.80 -21.76 41.19
N GLN A 255 29.27 -22.40 40.15
CA GLN A 255 30.07 -23.14 39.18
C GLN A 255 30.95 -22.21 38.34
N MET A 256 30.38 -21.07 37.90
CA MET A 256 31.11 -20.03 37.17
C MET A 256 32.23 -19.40 38.03
N LEU A 257 31.94 -19.12 39.28
CA LEU A 257 32.93 -18.56 40.22
C LEU A 257 34.01 -19.60 40.63
N GLY A 258 33.69 -20.90 40.72
CA GLY A 258 34.60 -21.95 40.97
C GLY A 258 35.57 -22.28 39.82
N ALA A 259 35.17 -21.98 38.59
CA ALA A 259 36.01 -22.18 37.42
C ALA A 259 37.06 -21.07 37.21
N SER A 260 37.03 -20.00 37.99
CA SER A 260 37.90 -18.82 37.85
C SER A 260 39.13 -18.84 38.77
N GLN A 261 39.41 -19.94 39.49
CA GLN A 261 40.65 -20.01 40.30
C GLN A 261 41.85 -20.45 39.43
N PRO A 262 42.90 -19.63 39.30
CA PRO A 262 44.13 -20.06 38.62
C PRO A 262 44.84 -21.14 39.47
N PRO A 263 45.54 -22.11 38.86
CA PRO A 263 46.25 -23.15 39.58
C PRO A 263 47.32 -22.53 40.45
N GLY A 264 47.16 -22.72 41.75
CA GLY A 264 48.11 -22.22 42.80
C GLY A 264 49.52 -22.72 42.61
N SER A 265 50.46 -21.79 42.66
CA SER A 265 51.88 -22.04 42.75
C SER A 265 52.19 -22.86 44.01
N ARG A 266 52.63 -24.10 43.84
CA ARG A 266 53.30 -24.83 44.91
C ARG A 266 54.74 -24.33 45.00
N ARG A 267 55.12 -23.88 46.17
CA ARG A 267 56.49 -23.90 46.65
C ARG A 267 56.81 -25.27 47.23
#